data_cceba7a56628f82352af5826a9363dfe
#
_entry.id   cceba7a56628f82352af5826a9363dfe
#
_cell.length_a   1.000
_cell.length_b   1.000
_cell.length_c   1.000
_cell.angle_alpha   90.00
_cell.angle_beta   90.00
_cell.angle_gamma   90.00
#
_symmetry.space_group_name_H-M   'P 1'
#
loop_
_entity.id
_entity.type
_entity.pdbx_description
1 polymer ?
#
loop_
_entity_poly.entity_id
_entity_poly.type
_entity_poly.pdbx_seq_one_letter_code
_entity_poly.pdbx_strand_id
1 'polypeptide(L)'
;MASRGGLFSEHMLRYWDGVKLTGIDPWKAFSFSGEHEPKDFVPQQTHDEFYKESQHRLAQFGQRSHLIRNTSRAASEQFEESSLDFAFIDAQHHFDAVLEDLNIWFPKLRPGGVLAGHDWGLYYGPPLFGVEKAVREFSKNHAIQNIHVTSDQWTWFFHVPD
;
A
#
# COMPACT_ATOMS: atom_id res chain seq x y z
N MET A 1 -3.99 -0.81 -2.76
CA MET A 1 -5.35 -1.19 -2.32
C MET A 1 -5.20 -2.05 -1.10
N ALA A 2 -5.60 -1.58 0.08
CA ALA A 2 -5.85 -2.54 1.13
C ALA A 2 -6.77 -3.59 0.51
N SER A 3 -6.34 -4.84 0.50
CA SER A 3 -7.04 -5.92 -0.22
C SER A 3 -8.54 -5.82 0.05
N ARG A 4 -9.33 -5.84 -0.99
CA ARG A 4 -10.80 -5.75 -0.93
C ARG A 4 -11.30 -6.51 0.30
N GLY A 5 -11.94 -5.80 1.26
CA GLY A 5 -12.44 -6.39 2.50
C GLY A 5 -11.40 -6.79 3.56
N GLY A 6 -10.15 -6.31 3.49
CA GLY A 6 -9.15 -6.50 4.56
C GLY A 6 -8.47 -7.88 4.61
N LEU A 7 -8.52 -8.68 3.54
CA LEU A 7 -7.95 -10.04 3.49
C LEU A 7 -6.44 -10.07 3.74
N PHE A 8 -5.67 -9.15 3.12
CA PHE A 8 -4.23 -9.07 3.34
C PHE A 8 -3.91 -8.73 4.79
N SER A 9 -4.60 -7.74 5.35
CA SER A 9 -4.42 -7.37 6.77
C SER A 9 -4.77 -8.49 7.72
N GLU A 10 -5.83 -9.25 7.45
CA GLU A 10 -6.20 -10.44 8.21
C GLU A 10 -5.09 -11.50 8.15
N HIS A 11 -4.60 -11.78 6.94
CA HIS A 11 -3.51 -12.75 6.76
C HIS A 11 -2.26 -12.33 7.53
N MET A 12 -1.84 -11.08 7.41
CA MET A 12 -0.72 -10.54 8.16
C MET A 12 -0.92 -10.69 9.67
N LEU A 13 -2.06 -10.30 10.21
CA LEU A 13 -2.34 -10.36 11.65
C LEU A 13 -2.45 -11.80 12.20
N ARG A 14 -2.73 -12.79 11.35
CA ARG A 14 -2.74 -14.21 11.74
C ARG A 14 -1.36 -14.81 11.88
N TYR A 15 -0.41 -14.37 11.05
CA TYR A 15 0.92 -15.02 10.93
C TYR A 15 2.08 -14.13 11.38
N TRP A 16 1.81 -12.87 11.70
CA TRP A 16 2.81 -11.92 12.19
C TRP A 16 2.51 -11.54 13.65
N ASP A 17 3.51 -11.63 14.50
CA ASP A 17 3.40 -11.36 15.94
C ASP A 17 3.61 -9.88 16.31
N GLY A 18 3.65 -8.97 15.34
CA GLY A 18 3.81 -7.55 15.57
C GLY A 18 2.67 -6.94 16.41
N VAL A 19 2.98 -5.84 17.06
CA VAL A 19 2.12 -5.20 18.04
C VAL A 19 0.87 -4.59 17.41
N LYS A 20 1.02 -3.96 16.24
CA LYS A 20 -0.08 -3.24 15.58
C LYS A 20 0.09 -3.21 14.06
N LEU A 21 -0.97 -3.49 13.34
CA LEU A 21 -1.09 -3.28 11.89
C LEU A 21 -2.14 -2.21 11.62
N THR A 22 -1.76 -1.20 10.83
CA THR A 22 -2.68 -0.15 10.38
C THR A 22 -2.96 -0.31 8.90
N GLY A 23 -4.22 -0.57 8.54
CA GLY A 23 -4.70 -0.54 7.16
C GLY A 23 -5.17 0.86 6.80
N ILE A 24 -4.70 1.37 5.67
CA ILE A 24 -5.00 2.72 5.19
C ILE A 24 -5.58 2.62 3.79
N ASP A 25 -6.78 3.16 3.61
CA ASP A 25 -7.44 3.25 2.31
C ASP A 25 -8.49 4.38 2.39
N PRO A 26 -8.68 5.19 1.37
CA PRO A 26 -9.75 6.18 1.35
C PRO A 26 -11.14 5.54 1.25
N TRP A 27 -11.26 4.30 0.78
CA TRP A 27 -12.52 3.65 0.42
C TRP A 27 -13.47 4.63 -0.28
N LYS A 28 -12.93 5.27 -1.29
CA LYS A 28 -13.58 6.35 -2.03
C LYS A 28 -13.50 6.09 -3.52
N ALA A 29 -14.65 6.21 -4.18
CA ALA A 29 -14.69 6.20 -5.63
C ALA A 29 -13.90 7.39 -6.19
N PHE A 30 -13.10 7.15 -7.21
CA PHE A 30 -12.44 8.23 -7.93
C PHE A 30 -13.43 8.92 -8.87
N SER A 31 -13.22 10.23 -9.10
CA SER A 31 -14.00 10.99 -10.06
C SER A 31 -13.40 10.79 -11.46
N PHE A 32 -14.26 10.63 -12.44
CA PHE A 32 -13.87 10.62 -13.85
C PHE A 32 -14.69 11.69 -14.60
N SER A 33 -14.09 12.24 -15.63
CA SER A 33 -14.69 13.32 -16.43
C SER A 33 -15.08 12.90 -17.86
N GLY A 34 -15.02 11.60 -18.16
CA GLY A 34 -15.37 11.05 -19.46
C GLY A 34 -16.87 10.79 -19.63
N GLU A 35 -17.31 10.62 -20.88
CA GLU A 35 -18.72 10.27 -21.20
C GLU A 35 -19.07 8.83 -20.79
N HIS A 36 -18.08 7.98 -20.63
CA HIS A 36 -18.25 6.57 -20.27
C HIS A 36 -17.49 6.23 -18.99
N GLU A 37 -18.15 5.46 -18.12
CA GLU A 37 -17.54 4.93 -16.91
C GLU A 37 -16.37 4.01 -17.22
N PRO A 38 -15.19 4.19 -16.58
CA PRO A 38 -14.05 3.29 -16.76
C PRO A 38 -14.42 1.85 -16.39
N LYS A 39 -13.84 0.88 -17.09
CA LYS A 39 -14.12 -0.56 -16.87
C LYS A 39 -13.79 -1.05 -15.46
N ASP A 40 -12.86 -0.38 -14.80
CA ASP A 40 -12.37 -0.65 -13.45
C ASP A 40 -13.00 0.26 -12.39
N PHE A 41 -14.01 1.06 -12.79
CA PHE A 41 -14.72 1.93 -11.85
C PHE A 41 -15.46 1.10 -10.79
N VAL A 42 -15.28 1.49 -9.54
CA VAL A 42 -15.97 0.90 -8.40
C VAL A 42 -16.86 1.97 -7.77
N PRO A 43 -18.18 1.75 -7.71
CA PRO A 43 -19.12 2.71 -7.10
C PRO A 43 -18.82 2.96 -5.61
N GLN A 44 -19.19 4.15 -5.12
CA GLN A 44 -18.99 4.52 -3.72
C GLN A 44 -19.63 3.51 -2.75
N GLN A 45 -20.81 3.01 -3.08
CA GLN A 45 -21.50 2.01 -2.26
C GLN A 45 -20.63 0.76 -2.05
N THR A 46 -19.98 0.26 -3.10
CA THR A 46 -19.09 -0.91 -3.02
C THR A 46 -17.85 -0.61 -2.18
N HIS A 47 -17.30 0.61 -2.27
CA HIS A 47 -16.21 1.02 -1.38
C HIS A 47 -16.64 1.05 0.09
N ASP A 48 -17.86 1.52 0.38
CA ASP A 48 -18.40 1.53 1.73
C ASP A 48 -18.66 0.11 2.25
N GLU A 49 -19.06 -0.82 1.39
CA GLU A 49 -19.20 -2.24 1.71
C GLU A 49 -17.84 -2.88 2.03
N PHE A 50 -16.81 -2.64 1.23
CA PHE A 50 -15.45 -3.10 1.51
C PHE A 50 -14.89 -2.55 2.82
N TYR A 51 -15.18 -1.29 3.16
CA TYR A 51 -14.78 -0.73 4.45
C TYR A 51 -15.45 -1.44 5.62
N LYS A 52 -16.77 -1.66 5.55
CA LYS A 52 -17.53 -2.40 6.57
C LYS A 52 -17.05 -3.84 6.72
N GLU A 53 -16.79 -4.50 5.60
CA GLU A 53 -16.23 -5.85 5.61
C GLU A 53 -14.85 -5.89 6.28
N SER A 54 -13.97 -4.92 5.96
CA SER A 54 -12.66 -4.79 6.60
C SER A 54 -12.80 -4.59 8.11
N GLN A 55 -13.69 -3.72 8.56
CA GLN A 55 -13.96 -3.50 9.98
C GLN A 55 -14.43 -4.79 10.68
N HIS A 56 -15.39 -5.49 10.08
CA HIS A 56 -15.92 -6.73 10.63
C HIS A 56 -14.84 -7.82 10.71
N ARG A 57 -14.10 -8.02 9.62
CA ARG A 57 -13.05 -9.04 9.50
C ARG A 57 -11.93 -8.82 10.51
N LEU A 58 -11.52 -7.58 10.70
CA LEU A 58 -10.36 -7.22 11.52
C LEU A 58 -10.71 -7.01 13.00
N ALA A 59 -12.00 -6.91 13.35
CA ALA A 59 -12.45 -6.73 14.74
C ALA A 59 -11.94 -7.85 15.68
N GLN A 60 -11.77 -9.08 15.18
CA GLN A 60 -11.27 -10.22 15.96
C GLN A 60 -9.85 -10.01 16.50
N PHE A 61 -9.07 -9.11 15.93
CA PHE A 61 -7.69 -8.83 16.36
C PHE A 61 -7.58 -7.70 17.40
N GLY A 62 -8.70 -7.08 17.76
CA GLY A 62 -8.77 -6.05 18.79
C GLY A 62 -7.80 -4.89 18.53
N GLN A 63 -7.01 -4.54 19.55
CA GLN A 63 -6.07 -3.40 19.48
C GLN A 63 -4.89 -3.61 18.51
N ARG A 64 -4.65 -4.84 18.06
CA ARG A 64 -3.62 -5.12 17.05
C ARG A 64 -4.00 -4.64 15.66
N SER A 65 -5.27 -4.36 15.42
CA SER A 65 -5.80 -3.91 14.14
C SER A 65 -6.32 -2.48 14.23
N HIS A 66 -5.89 -1.65 13.30
CA HIS A 66 -6.38 -0.28 13.16
C HIS A 66 -6.68 0.02 11.69
N LEU A 67 -7.78 0.74 11.43
CA LEU A 67 -8.14 1.19 10.08
C LEU A 67 -8.23 2.72 10.05
N ILE A 68 -7.58 3.32 9.07
CA ILE A 68 -7.65 4.75 8.78
C ILE A 68 -8.32 4.93 7.42
N ARG A 69 -9.54 5.47 7.40
CA ARG A 69 -10.25 5.83 6.18
C ARG A 69 -9.79 7.20 5.69
N ASN A 70 -8.66 7.22 5.00
CA ASN A 70 -8.07 8.45 4.48
C ASN A 70 -7.12 8.15 3.31
N THR A 71 -6.67 9.19 2.61
CA THR A 71 -5.61 9.07 1.61
C THR A 71 -4.28 8.73 2.28
N SER A 72 -3.37 8.12 1.53
CA SER A 72 -2.00 7.79 1.96
C SER A 72 -1.29 9.02 2.56
N ARG A 73 -1.30 10.13 1.83
CA ARG A 73 -0.69 11.42 2.27
C ARG A 73 -1.26 11.91 3.61
N ALA A 74 -2.59 12.04 3.70
CA ALA A 74 -3.20 12.58 4.92
C ALA A 74 -3.08 11.62 6.12
N ALA A 75 -3.05 10.32 5.88
CA ALA A 75 -2.84 9.33 6.93
C ALA A 75 -1.39 9.36 7.45
N SER A 76 -0.41 9.59 6.58
CA SER A 76 1.01 9.59 6.95
C SER A 76 1.38 10.67 7.97
N GLU A 77 0.60 11.75 8.06
CA GLU A 77 0.78 12.81 9.04
C GLU A 77 0.58 12.35 10.51
N GLN A 78 -0.07 11.17 10.68
CA GLN A 78 -0.30 10.56 12.00
C GLN A 78 0.87 9.69 12.47
N PHE A 79 1.91 9.52 11.65
CA PHE A 79 3.06 8.68 11.94
C PHE A 79 4.32 9.54 12.08
N GLU A 80 5.07 9.30 13.12
CA GLU A 80 6.37 9.92 13.32
C GLU A 80 7.41 9.33 12.37
N GLU A 81 8.49 10.06 12.11
CA GLU A 81 9.63 9.51 11.37
C GLU A 81 10.29 8.37 12.13
N SER A 82 10.77 7.38 11.40
CA SER A 82 11.44 6.19 11.95
C SER A 82 10.61 5.41 12.97
N SER A 83 9.26 5.48 12.91
CA SER A 83 8.36 4.85 13.86
C SER A 83 7.81 3.50 13.41
N LEU A 84 7.97 3.14 12.13
CA LEU A 84 7.42 1.93 11.55
C LEU A 84 8.51 0.88 11.31
N ASP A 85 8.19 -0.37 11.58
CA ASP A 85 9.01 -1.53 11.22
C ASP A 85 8.82 -1.95 9.77
N PHE A 86 7.60 -1.72 9.25
CA PHE A 86 7.17 -2.25 7.97
C PHE A 86 6.11 -1.36 7.33
N ALA A 87 6.19 -1.15 6.02
CA ALA A 87 5.13 -0.59 5.21
C ALA A 87 4.93 -1.41 3.93
N PHE A 88 3.67 -1.58 3.51
CA PHE A 88 3.30 -2.31 2.30
C PHE A 88 2.44 -1.42 1.40
N ILE A 89 2.96 -1.13 0.20
CA ILE A 89 2.30 -0.28 -0.80
C ILE A 89 1.58 -1.16 -1.80
N ASP A 90 0.26 -1.05 -1.81
CA ASP A 90 -0.64 -1.72 -2.76
C ASP A 90 -1.85 -0.82 -3.01
N ALA A 91 -1.60 0.34 -3.63
CA ALA A 91 -2.59 1.38 -3.85
C ALA A 91 -2.80 1.64 -5.35
N GLN A 92 -2.42 2.82 -5.83
CA GLN A 92 -2.44 3.12 -7.26
C GLN A 92 -1.15 2.61 -7.93
N HIS A 93 -1.25 2.23 -9.20
CA HIS A 93 -0.15 1.59 -9.92
C HIS A 93 0.56 2.52 -10.91
N HIS A 94 0.12 3.79 -11.00
CA HIS A 94 0.78 4.79 -11.85
C HIS A 94 2.13 5.20 -11.25
N PHE A 95 3.11 5.45 -12.10
CA PHE A 95 4.46 5.83 -11.70
C PHE A 95 4.49 6.94 -10.65
N ASP A 96 3.81 8.07 -10.92
CA ASP A 96 3.82 9.23 -10.03
C ASP A 96 3.18 8.93 -8.66
N ALA A 97 2.09 8.16 -8.65
CA ALA A 97 1.40 7.80 -7.42
C ALA A 97 2.22 6.83 -6.55
N VAL A 98 2.86 5.85 -7.17
CA VAL A 98 3.76 4.93 -6.45
C VAL A 98 4.98 5.68 -5.92
N LEU A 99 5.57 6.57 -6.73
CA LEU A 99 6.71 7.38 -6.30
C LEU A 99 6.34 8.32 -5.15
N GLU A 100 5.12 8.87 -5.17
CA GLU A 100 4.59 9.66 -4.06
C GLU A 100 4.48 8.83 -2.78
N ASP A 101 3.88 7.65 -2.84
CA ASP A 101 3.76 6.76 -1.68
C ASP A 101 5.13 6.33 -1.13
N LEU A 102 6.09 5.99 -1.99
CA LEU A 102 7.45 5.70 -1.58
C LEU A 102 8.09 6.87 -0.80
N ASN A 103 7.97 8.10 -1.30
CA ASN A 103 8.51 9.30 -0.65
C ASN A 103 7.81 9.63 0.67
N ILE A 104 6.53 9.30 0.81
CA ILE A 104 5.75 9.54 2.02
C ILE A 104 6.09 8.52 3.11
N TRP A 105 6.19 7.24 2.76
CA TRP A 105 6.30 6.18 3.76
C TRP A 105 7.74 5.80 4.11
N PHE A 106 8.69 6.01 3.20
CA PHE A 106 10.09 5.69 3.47
C PHE A 106 10.66 6.42 4.70
N PRO A 107 10.45 7.74 4.91
CA PRO A 107 10.93 8.41 6.12
C PRO A 107 10.28 7.92 7.41
N LYS A 108 9.11 7.28 7.31
CA LYS A 108 8.39 6.74 8.48
C LYS A 108 8.96 5.42 8.96
N LEU A 109 9.73 4.73 8.12
CA LEU A 109 10.38 3.47 8.45
C LEU A 109 11.67 3.72 9.22
N ARG A 110 11.90 2.94 10.27
CA ARG A 110 13.18 2.96 10.98
C ARG A 110 14.31 2.35 10.15
N PRO A 111 15.58 2.65 10.45
CA PRO A 111 16.72 1.91 9.89
C PRO A 111 16.53 0.39 10.07
N GLY A 112 16.88 -0.38 9.04
CA GLY A 112 16.63 -1.84 8.99
C GLY A 112 15.15 -2.24 8.83
N GLY A 113 14.21 -1.31 8.82
CA GLY A 113 12.81 -1.55 8.51
C GLY A 113 12.60 -2.02 7.07
N VAL A 114 11.41 -2.50 6.74
CA VAL A 114 11.09 -3.04 5.42
C VAL A 114 10.05 -2.19 4.71
N LEU A 115 10.39 -1.71 3.51
CA LEU A 115 9.41 -1.19 2.57
C LEU A 115 9.13 -2.24 1.50
N ALA A 116 7.88 -2.57 1.33
CA ALA A 116 7.40 -3.59 0.40
C ALA A 116 6.19 -3.11 -0.40
N GLY A 117 5.85 -3.83 -1.45
CA GLY A 117 4.62 -3.58 -2.21
C GLY A 117 4.35 -4.66 -3.23
N HIS A 118 3.24 -4.50 -3.93
CA HIS A 118 2.75 -5.46 -4.91
C HIS A 118 2.90 -4.95 -6.36
N ASP A 119 2.43 -5.74 -7.32
CA ASP A 119 2.35 -5.44 -8.75
C ASP A 119 3.70 -5.18 -9.47
N TRP A 120 4.78 -5.78 -8.96
CA TRP A 120 6.06 -5.80 -9.66
C TRP A 120 5.93 -6.51 -11.01
N GLY A 121 6.52 -5.95 -12.06
CA GLY A 121 6.60 -6.60 -13.37
C GLY A 121 5.28 -6.66 -14.13
N LEU A 122 4.20 -6.07 -13.62
CA LEU A 122 2.94 -6.01 -14.36
C LEU A 122 2.97 -4.90 -15.41
N TYR A 123 2.83 -5.31 -16.66
CA TYR A 123 2.78 -4.43 -17.83
C TYR A 123 1.48 -4.64 -18.61
N TYR A 124 0.36 -4.20 -18.05
CA TYR A 124 -0.93 -4.28 -18.74
C TYR A 124 -1.22 -2.96 -19.48
N GLY A 125 -0.80 -2.91 -20.76
CA GLY A 125 -1.13 -1.80 -21.67
C GLY A 125 -0.36 -0.49 -21.42
N PRO A 126 -0.40 0.46 -22.38
CA PRO A 126 0.23 1.78 -22.20
C PRO A 126 -0.66 2.66 -21.31
N PRO A 127 -0.15 3.48 -20.43
CA PRO A 127 1.04 3.54 -19.58
C PRO A 127 0.73 3.27 -18.11
N LEU A 128 -0.14 2.30 -17.78
CA LEU A 128 -0.86 2.26 -16.50
C LEU A 128 -0.04 1.71 -15.33
N PHE A 129 0.86 0.75 -15.56
CA PHE A 129 1.64 0.14 -14.50
C PHE A 129 3.07 0.69 -14.48
N GLY A 130 3.34 1.54 -13.51
CA GLY A 130 4.65 2.17 -13.31
C GLY A 130 5.36 1.72 -12.03
N VAL A 131 4.88 0.65 -11.36
CA VAL A 131 5.38 0.22 -10.05
C VAL A 131 6.87 -0.08 -10.09
N GLU A 132 7.31 -1.03 -10.92
CA GLU A 132 8.72 -1.39 -11.04
C GLU A 132 9.61 -0.18 -11.37
N LYS A 133 9.17 0.66 -12.31
CA LYS A 133 9.92 1.86 -12.70
C LYS A 133 10.06 2.83 -11.53
N ALA A 134 8.99 3.08 -10.79
CA ALA A 134 8.99 3.97 -9.64
C ALA A 134 9.90 3.45 -8.51
N VAL A 135 9.80 2.17 -8.18
CA VAL A 135 10.63 1.54 -7.15
C VAL A 135 12.12 1.57 -7.54
N ARG A 136 12.46 1.27 -8.79
CA ARG A 136 13.86 1.32 -9.28
C ARG A 136 14.44 2.74 -9.25
N GLU A 137 13.66 3.73 -9.68
CA GLU A 137 14.08 5.14 -9.66
C GLU A 137 14.25 5.63 -8.23
N PHE A 138 13.29 5.33 -7.36
CA PHE A 138 13.36 5.64 -5.94
C PHE A 138 14.61 5.01 -5.29
N SER A 139 14.83 3.72 -5.51
CA SER A 139 15.96 2.97 -4.95
C SER A 139 17.32 3.54 -5.37
N LYS A 140 17.43 3.96 -6.64
CA LYS A 140 18.64 4.63 -7.15
C LYS A 140 18.92 5.95 -6.43
N ASN A 141 17.87 6.75 -6.19
CA ASN A 141 17.99 8.06 -5.55
C ASN A 141 18.29 7.97 -4.05
N HIS A 142 17.97 6.84 -3.41
CA HIS A 142 18.17 6.60 -1.97
C HIS A 142 19.29 5.58 -1.67
N ALA A 143 20.14 5.27 -2.66
CA ALA A 143 21.26 4.33 -2.55
C ALA A 143 20.86 2.92 -2.05
N ILE A 144 19.63 2.49 -2.32
CA ILE A 144 19.12 1.16 -1.99
C ILE A 144 19.70 0.18 -3.00
N GLN A 145 20.59 -0.70 -2.53
CA GLN A 145 21.34 -1.59 -3.41
C GLN A 145 20.57 -2.82 -3.87
N ASN A 146 19.74 -3.38 -3.00
CA ASN A 146 19.07 -4.65 -3.23
C ASN A 146 17.56 -4.50 -3.17
N ILE A 147 16.89 -4.67 -4.30
CA ILE A 147 15.45 -4.87 -4.40
C ILE A 147 15.24 -6.38 -4.52
N HIS A 148 14.51 -6.96 -3.59
CA HIS A 148 14.10 -8.36 -3.63
C HIS A 148 12.73 -8.47 -4.28
N VAL A 149 12.54 -9.52 -5.06
CA VAL A 149 11.25 -9.83 -5.69
C VAL A 149 10.92 -11.27 -5.35
N THR A 150 9.68 -11.53 -4.96
CA THR A 150 9.20 -12.87 -4.61
C THR A 150 9.17 -13.80 -5.83
N SER A 151 9.13 -15.12 -5.60
CA SER A 151 9.18 -16.12 -6.66
C SER A 151 7.97 -16.07 -7.61
N ASP A 152 6.84 -15.55 -7.16
CA ASP A 152 5.67 -15.25 -8.00
C ASP A 152 5.84 -13.99 -8.85
N GLN A 153 6.93 -13.23 -8.63
CA GLN A 153 7.30 -12.00 -9.33
C GLN A 153 6.31 -10.83 -9.15
N TRP A 154 5.49 -10.86 -8.11
CA TRP A 154 4.46 -9.85 -7.88
C TRP A 154 4.74 -8.95 -6.70
N THR A 155 5.42 -9.44 -5.67
CA THR A 155 5.77 -8.68 -4.46
C THR A 155 7.23 -8.28 -4.49
N TRP A 156 7.51 -7.02 -4.25
CA TRP A 156 8.85 -6.48 -4.11
C TRP A 156 9.08 -5.97 -2.69
N PHE A 157 10.32 -5.97 -2.24
CA PHE A 157 10.70 -5.35 -0.97
C PHE A 157 12.19 -5.00 -0.93
N PHE A 158 12.52 -4.07 -0.04
CA PHE A 158 13.89 -3.75 0.34
C PHE A 158 13.95 -3.30 1.81
N HIS A 159 15.15 -3.39 2.38
CA HIS A 159 15.43 -2.86 3.71
C HIS A 159 15.83 -1.40 3.63
N VAL A 160 15.35 -0.61 4.60
CA VAL A 160 15.81 0.77 4.79
C VAL A 160 17.28 0.72 5.22
N PRO A 161 18.19 1.46 4.57
CA PRO A 161 19.58 1.54 5.00
C PRO A 161 19.73 2.05 6.44
N ASP A 162 20.84 1.66 7.11
CA ASP A 162 21.22 2.12 8.44
C ASP A 162 21.60 3.61 8.46
#